data_2f03816ef3b167e7b7cc006f183a95ef
#
_entry.id   2f03816ef3b167e7b7cc006f183a95ef
#
_cell.length_a   1.000
_cell.length_b   1.000
_cell.length_c   1.000
_cell.angle_alpha   90.00
_cell.angle_beta   90.00
_cell.angle_gamma   90.00
#
_symmetry.space_group_name_H-M   'P 1'
#
loop_
_entity.id
_entity.type
_entity.pdbx_description
1 polymer ?
#
loop_
_entity_poly.entity_id
_entity_poly.type
_entity_poly.pdbx_seq_one_letter_code
_entity_poly.pdbx_strand_id
1 'polypeptide(L)'
;MEPSILAVRLKRLLENMIRTSSQDSGRQGVLARYLEERLRERLPPHLWPHLEQEVSVPGLAREKKWDLGLVYPAGSSLPKKPRLLISLKSILKNPSGSWPNRLDDLVGEVSSVQLLFPEVVVGYVVVLDYGAPTKRRGGVYRPPQGNELDPIYARFKQGLAALAQRRPPLWAQGLVEGC
;
A
#
# COMPACT_ATOMS: atom_id res chain seq x y z
N MET A 1 7.48 -12.14 26.39
CA MET A 1 7.52 -10.71 25.94
C MET A 1 6.10 -10.31 25.58
N GLU A 2 5.48 -9.42 26.34
CA GLU A 2 4.12 -8.95 26.03
C GLU A 2 4.14 -8.13 24.72
N PRO A 3 3.14 -8.32 23.86
CA PRO A 3 3.04 -7.54 22.64
C PRO A 3 2.80 -6.06 23.00
N SER A 4 3.48 -5.17 22.28
CA SER A 4 3.26 -3.72 22.46
C SER A 4 1.78 -3.36 22.17
N ILE A 5 1.28 -2.30 22.81
CA ILE A 5 -0.10 -1.80 22.59
C ILE A 5 -0.36 -1.58 21.08
N LEU A 6 0.66 -1.12 20.36
CA LEU A 6 0.60 -0.91 18.91
C LEU A 6 0.41 -2.23 18.14
N ALA A 7 1.11 -3.29 18.53
CA ALA A 7 0.97 -4.60 17.90
C ALA A 7 -0.43 -5.17 18.13
N VAL A 8 -0.99 -5.01 19.33
CA VAL A 8 -2.37 -5.43 19.65
C VAL A 8 -3.38 -4.66 18.83
N ARG A 9 -3.22 -3.33 18.70
CA ARG A 9 -4.12 -2.48 17.90
C ARG A 9 -4.06 -2.86 16.41
N LEU A 10 -2.87 -3.02 15.85
CA LEU A 10 -2.69 -3.43 14.46
C LEU A 10 -3.29 -4.82 14.20
N LYS A 11 -3.07 -5.78 15.10
CA LYS A 11 -3.66 -7.13 15.00
C LYS A 11 -5.18 -7.07 14.90
N ARG A 12 -5.86 -6.34 15.81
CA ARG A 12 -7.33 -6.18 15.77
C ARG A 12 -7.82 -5.56 14.48
N LEU A 13 -7.10 -4.54 13.98
CA LEU A 13 -7.41 -3.90 12.71
C LEU A 13 -7.33 -4.89 11.55
N LEU A 14 -6.26 -5.67 11.46
CA LEU A 14 -6.07 -6.67 10.41
C LEU A 14 -7.11 -7.79 10.48
N GLU A 15 -7.45 -8.28 11.67
CA GLU A 15 -8.52 -9.27 11.87
C GLU A 15 -9.88 -8.74 11.39
N ASN A 16 -10.19 -7.48 11.66
CA ASN A 16 -11.41 -6.85 11.16
C ASN A 16 -11.40 -6.71 9.64
N MET A 17 -10.26 -6.34 9.05
CA MET A 17 -10.11 -6.25 7.59
C MET A 17 -10.37 -7.60 6.89
N ILE A 18 -9.91 -8.71 7.48
CA ILE A 18 -10.12 -10.06 6.93
C ILE A 18 -11.60 -10.46 6.97
N ARG A 19 -12.31 -10.08 8.04
CA ARG A 19 -13.73 -10.39 8.21
C ARG A 19 -14.67 -9.55 7.32
N THR A 20 -14.21 -8.38 6.88
CA THR A 20 -14.98 -7.47 6.03
C THR A 20 -14.96 -7.95 4.58
N SER A 21 -16.09 -7.80 3.86
CA SER A 21 -16.18 -8.20 2.45
C SER A 21 -15.06 -7.62 1.60
N SER A 22 -14.57 -8.40 0.64
CA SER A 22 -13.52 -7.96 -0.31
C SER A 22 -13.96 -6.79 -1.19
N GLN A 23 -15.25 -6.53 -1.29
CA GLN A 23 -15.85 -5.44 -2.08
C GLN A 23 -16.07 -4.15 -1.28
N ASP A 24 -15.85 -4.18 0.04
CA ASP A 24 -16.03 -3.01 0.89
C ASP A 24 -14.84 -2.06 0.76
N SER A 25 -15.08 -0.92 0.13
CA SER A 25 -14.08 0.16 -0.03
C SER A 25 -13.66 0.77 1.32
N GLY A 26 -14.50 0.71 2.34
CA GLY A 26 -14.20 1.20 3.69
C GLY A 26 -13.09 0.44 4.41
N ARG A 27 -12.82 -0.80 3.97
CA ARG A 27 -11.80 -1.66 4.56
C ARG A 27 -10.39 -1.05 4.50
N GLN A 28 -10.00 -0.47 3.38
CA GLN A 28 -8.70 0.20 3.23
C GLN A 28 -8.64 1.52 3.99
N GLY A 29 -9.76 2.22 4.11
CA GLY A 29 -9.87 3.46 4.87
C GLY A 29 -9.52 3.31 6.36
N VAL A 30 -9.80 2.16 6.98
CA VAL A 30 -9.41 1.90 8.37
C VAL A 30 -7.89 1.78 8.51
N LEU A 31 -7.24 1.11 7.57
CA LEU A 31 -5.77 1.01 7.54
C LEU A 31 -5.13 2.36 7.19
N ALA A 32 -5.69 3.10 6.24
CA ALA A 32 -5.22 4.44 5.89
C ALA A 32 -5.24 5.37 7.11
N ARG A 33 -6.34 5.37 7.87
CA ARG A 33 -6.47 6.16 9.11
C ARG A 33 -5.44 5.76 10.16
N TYR A 34 -5.22 4.47 10.37
CA TYR A 34 -4.18 4.00 11.29
C TYR A 34 -2.79 4.49 10.87
N LEU A 35 -2.45 4.41 9.57
CA LEU A 35 -1.18 4.89 9.06
C LEU A 35 -1.05 6.42 9.16
N GLU A 36 -2.13 7.15 8.90
CA GLU A 36 -2.17 8.60 9.08
C GLU A 36 -1.83 8.99 10.52
N GLU A 37 -2.46 8.34 11.51
CA GLU A 37 -2.17 8.57 12.93
C GLU A 37 -0.68 8.29 13.24
N ARG A 38 -0.14 7.18 12.71
CA ARG A 38 1.28 6.82 12.89
C ARG A 38 2.23 7.83 12.25
N LEU A 39 1.87 8.36 11.08
CA LEU A 39 2.66 9.41 10.42
C LEU A 39 2.62 10.71 11.21
N ARG A 40 1.45 11.12 11.71
CA ARG A 40 1.33 12.33 12.55
C ARG A 40 2.22 12.30 13.77
N GLU A 41 2.44 11.14 14.37
CA GLU A 41 3.36 10.98 15.51
C GLU A 41 4.85 11.19 15.13
N ARG A 42 5.19 11.10 13.85
CA ARG A 42 6.56 11.20 13.35
C ARG A 42 6.82 12.48 12.56
N LEU A 43 5.79 13.06 11.97
CA LEU A 43 5.89 14.27 11.17
C LEU A 43 5.79 15.51 12.05
N PRO A 44 6.55 16.59 11.72
CA PRO A 44 6.38 17.87 12.33
C PRO A 44 4.93 18.39 12.23
N PRO A 45 4.38 19.02 13.29
CA PRO A 45 2.97 19.42 13.33
C PRO A 45 2.53 20.32 12.17
N HIS A 46 3.40 21.16 11.64
CA HIS A 46 3.08 22.04 10.51
C HIS A 46 2.80 21.29 9.20
N LEU A 47 3.18 20.01 9.10
CA LEU A 47 2.89 19.17 7.93
C LEU A 47 1.53 18.45 8.03
N TRP A 48 0.93 18.36 9.21
CA TRP A 48 -0.33 17.64 9.41
C TRP A 48 -1.50 18.11 8.53
N PRO A 49 -1.69 19.42 8.28
CA PRO A 49 -2.74 19.88 7.38
C PRO A 49 -2.60 19.41 5.93
N HIS A 50 -1.40 19.01 5.54
CA HIS A 50 -1.06 18.54 4.19
C HIS A 50 -1.21 17.01 4.03
N LEU A 51 -1.50 16.29 5.12
CA LEU A 51 -1.70 14.85 5.10
C LEU A 51 -3.18 14.54 4.87
N GLU A 52 -3.49 14.01 3.71
CA GLU A 52 -4.85 13.76 3.25
C GLU A 52 -5.05 12.28 2.89
N GLN A 53 -6.23 11.73 3.19
CA GLN A 53 -6.67 10.42 2.71
C GLN A 53 -7.33 10.56 1.33
N GLU A 54 -7.28 9.48 0.54
CA GLU A 54 -7.92 9.41 -0.78
C GLU A 54 -7.57 10.58 -1.72
N VAL A 55 -6.29 10.97 -1.73
CA VAL A 55 -5.81 12.12 -2.49
C VAL A 55 -5.66 11.80 -3.97
N SER A 56 -6.26 12.64 -4.83
CA SER A 56 -6.03 12.59 -6.28
C SER A 56 -4.81 13.39 -6.65
N VAL A 57 -3.92 12.78 -7.42
CA VAL A 57 -2.66 13.38 -7.90
C VAL A 57 -2.55 13.18 -9.41
N PRO A 58 -2.11 14.19 -10.17
CA PRO A 58 -1.86 14.03 -11.59
C PRO A 58 -0.90 12.87 -11.88
N GLY A 59 -1.21 12.08 -12.88
CA GLY A 59 -0.33 11.10 -13.50
C GLY A 59 -0.21 11.37 -14.99
N LEU A 60 0.69 10.67 -15.69
CA LEU A 60 0.94 10.92 -17.11
C LEU A 60 -0.30 10.79 -17.99
N ALA A 61 -1.10 9.75 -17.78
CA ALA A 61 -2.28 9.48 -18.60
C ALA A 61 -3.58 9.96 -17.97
N ARG A 62 -3.65 10.00 -16.65
CA ARG A 62 -4.84 10.37 -15.87
C ARG A 62 -4.48 10.67 -14.42
N GLU A 63 -5.38 11.32 -13.73
CA GLU A 63 -5.30 11.40 -12.27
C GLU A 63 -5.34 10.01 -11.64
N LYS A 64 -4.56 9.85 -10.57
CA LYS A 64 -4.53 8.65 -9.75
C LYS A 64 -4.92 9.00 -8.32
N LYS A 65 -5.79 8.16 -7.75
CA LYS A 65 -6.19 8.25 -6.36
C LYS A 65 -5.26 7.40 -5.51
N TRP A 66 -4.68 8.02 -4.51
CA TRP A 66 -3.78 7.39 -3.53
C TRP A 66 -4.48 7.30 -2.18
N ASP A 67 -4.23 6.23 -1.46
CA ASP A 67 -4.92 5.98 -0.19
C ASP A 67 -4.53 7.00 0.89
N LEU A 68 -3.28 7.48 0.87
CA LEU A 68 -2.78 8.51 1.78
C LEU A 68 -1.69 9.32 1.08
N GLY A 69 -1.67 10.63 1.26
CA GLY A 69 -0.65 11.51 0.67
C GLY A 69 -0.38 12.74 1.50
N LEU A 70 0.87 13.20 1.47
CA LEU A 70 1.28 14.53 1.91
C LEU A 70 1.43 15.41 0.68
N VAL A 71 0.53 16.39 0.52
CA VAL A 71 0.36 17.15 -0.72
C VAL A 71 0.24 18.65 -0.46
N TYR A 72 0.61 19.45 -1.46
CA TYR A 72 0.53 20.91 -1.43
C TYR A 72 -0.23 21.42 -2.65
N PRO A 73 -1.07 22.44 -2.51
CA PRO A 73 -1.59 22.98 -1.24
C PRO A 73 -2.60 22.04 -0.58
N ALA A 74 -2.70 22.09 0.74
CA ALA A 74 -3.70 21.33 1.50
C ALA A 74 -5.11 21.87 1.22
N GLY A 75 -6.10 20.97 1.16
CA GLY A 75 -7.52 21.33 1.08
C GLY A 75 -7.94 22.18 -0.13
N SER A 76 -7.08 22.31 -1.14
CA SER A 76 -7.29 23.15 -2.31
C SER A 76 -7.82 22.38 -3.51
N SER A 77 -8.59 23.03 -4.38
CA SER A 77 -8.96 22.53 -5.71
C SER A 77 -7.83 22.68 -6.75
N LEU A 78 -6.74 23.38 -6.41
CA LEU A 78 -5.59 23.52 -7.28
C LEU A 78 -4.86 22.19 -7.48
N PRO A 79 -4.14 22.03 -8.60
CA PRO A 79 -3.34 20.82 -8.83
C PRO A 79 -2.37 20.56 -7.67
N LYS A 80 -2.46 19.35 -7.09
CA LYS A 80 -1.68 18.98 -5.92
C LYS A 80 -0.28 18.55 -6.32
N LYS A 81 0.71 19.01 -5.58
CA LYS A 81 2.11 18.56 -5.68
C LYS A 81 2.40 17.58 -4.55
N PRO A 82 2.57 16.29 -4.83
CA PRO A 82 2.82 15.30 -3.80
C PRO A 82 4.27 15.38 -3.31
N ARG A 83 4.44 15.13 -2.00
CA ARG A 83 5.75 14.91 -1.35
C ARG A 83 5.88 13.49 -0.82
N LEU A 84 4.78 12.92 -0.32
CA LEU A 84 4.68 11.53 0.09
C LEU A 84 3.38 10.97 -0.47
N LEU A 85 3.43 9.79 -1.03
CA LEU A 85 2.25 9.03 -1.46
C LEU A 85 2.34 7.60 -0.92
N ILE A 86 1.25 7.09 -0.41
CA ILE A 86 1.15 5.72 0.09
C ILE A 86 0.00 5.02 -0.60
N SER A 87 0.29 3.89 -1.21
CA SER A 87 -0.71 2.99 -1.76
C SER A 87 -0.89 1.78 -0.84
N LEU A 88 -2.15 1.45 -0.56
CA LEU A 88 -2.53 0.31 0.27
C LEU A 88 -3.15 -0.77 -0.61
N LYS A 89 -2.67 -1.98 -0.48
CA LYS A 89 -3.26 -3.13 -1.18
C LYS A 89 -3.53 -4.25 -0.18
N SER A 90 -4.60 -4.98 -0.42
CA SER A 90 -4.92 -6.17 0.37
C SER A 90 -5.12 -7.37 -0.55
N ILE A 91 -4.49 -8.48 -0.21
CA ILE A 91 -4.62 -9.76 -0.92
C ILE A 91 -5.20 -10.78 0.07
N LEU A 92 -6.52 -10.87 0.06
CA LEU A 92 -7.30 -11.72 0.97
C LEU A 92 -7.88 -12.94 0.24
N LYS A 93 -7.58 -13.09 -1.05
CA LYS A 93 -8.05 -14.21 -1.89
C LYS A 93 -7.10 -14.41 -3.06
N ASN A 94 -6.85 -15.67 -3.40
CA ASN A 94 -6.02 -16.09 -4.54
C ASN A 94 -4.66 -15.36 -4.63
N PRO A 95 -3.77 -15.51 -3.63
CA PRO A 95 -2.50 -14.75 -3.60
C PRO A 95 -1.65 -14.96 -4.86
N SER A 96 -1.54 -16.19 -5.36
CA SER A 96 -0.74 -16.51 -6.55
C SER A 96 -1.22 -15.82 -7.83
N GLY A 97 -2.54 -15.71 -8.00
CA GLY A 97 -3.12 -15.02 -9.18
C GLY A 97 -3.20 -13.51 -9.01
N SER A 98 -3.18 -13.01 -7.78
CA SER A 98 -3.31 -11.57 -7.52
C SER A 98 -1.97 -10.83 -7.52
N TRP A 99 -0.87 -11.52 -7.19
CA TRP A 99 0.44 -10.89 -7.07
C TRP A 99 0.95 -10.23 -8.34
N PRO A 100 0.99 -10.90 -9.51
CA PRO A 100 1.51 -10.27 -10.71
C PRO A 100 0.79 -8.97 -11.03
N ASN A 101 -0.55 -8.98 -10.97
CA ASN A 101 -1.35 -7.78 -11.23
C ASN A 101 -1.06 -6.64 -10.24
N ARG A 102 -0.83 -6.97 -8.94
CA ARG A 102 -0.48 -5.95 -7.94
C ARG A 102 0.90 -5.37 -8.16
N LEU A 103 1.83 -6.17 -8.65
CA LEU A 103 3.16 -5.69 -9.01
C LEU A 103 3.11 -4.78 -10.24
N ASP A 104 2.37 -5.17 -11.27
CA ASP A 104 2.19 -4.36 -12.48
C ASP A 104 1.46 -3.05 -12.18
N ASP A 105 0.41 -3.09 -11.34
CA ASP A 105 -0.27 -1.90 -10.82
C ASP A 105 0.74 -0.95 -10.13
N LEU A 106 1.58 -1.50 -9.24
CA LEU A 106 2.59 -0.72 -8.51
C LEU A 106 3.57 -0.05 -9.48
N VAL A 107 4.15 -0.82 -10.40
CA VAL A 107 5.11 -0.28 -11.37
C VAL A 107 4.48 0.83 -12.20
N GLY A 108 3.28 0.61 -12.72
CA GLY A 108 2.56 1.59 -13.55
C GLY A 108 2.15 2.85 -12.78
N GLU A 109 1.63 2.70 -11.57
CA GLU A 109 1.20 3.83 -10.73
C GLU A 109 2.38 4.70 -10.30
N VAL A 110 3.44 4.06 -9.82
CA VAL A 110 4.62 4.77 -9.30
C VAL A 110 5.41 5.44 -10.41
N SER A 111 5.67 4.73 -11.51
CA SER A 111 6.37 5.32 -12.66
C SER A 111 5.64 6.54 -13.22
N SER A 112 4.31 6.47 -13.31
CA SER A 112 3.48 7.57 -13.80
C SER A 112 3.61 8.84 -12.95
N VAL A 113 3.62 8.71 -11.63
CA VAL A 113 3.73 9.88 -10.74
C VAL A 113 5.16 10.38 -10.63
N GLN A 114 6.15 9.50 -10.62
CA GLN A 114 7.56 9.87 -10.51
C GLN A 114 8.10 10.60 -11.74
N LEU A 115 7.55 10.31 -12.91
CA LEU A 115 7.90 11.06 -14.13
C LEU A 115 7.46 12.53 -14.07
N LEU A 116 6.36 12.83 -13.38
CA LEU A 116 5.88 14.19 -13.16
C LEU A 116 6.48 14.84 -11.90
N PHE A 117 6.74 14.04 -10.88
CA PHE A 117 7.23 14.47 -9.57
C PHE A 117 8.40 13.59 -9.14
N PRO A 118 9.60 13.78 -9.69
CA PRO A 118 10.73 12.89 -9.46
C PRO A 118 11.21 12.84 -8.00
N GLU A 119 10.88 13.84 -7.19
CA GLU A 119 11.23 13.90 -5.76
C GLU A 119 10.15 13.31 -4.84
N VAL A 120 9.05 12.78 -5.39
CA VAL A 120 8.01 12.20 -4.56
C VAL A 120 8.51 10.94 -3.85
N VAL A 121 8.28 10.88 -2.55
CA VAL A 121 8.51 9.67 -1.75
C VAL A 121 7.29 8.77 -1.89
N VAL A 122 7.48 7.51 -2.22
CA VAL A 122 6.39 6.54 -2.37
C VAL A 122 6.55 5.39 -1.40
N GLY A 123 5.49 5.14 -0.64
CA GLY A 123 5.34 3.95 0.21
C GLY A 123 4.31 2.99 -0.38
N TYR A 124 4.56 1.70 -0.26
CA TYR A 124 3.64 0.67 -0.70
C TYR A 124 3.38 -0.34 0.42
N VAL A 125 2.14 -0.43 0.87
CA VAL A 125 1.75 -1.31 1.97
C VAL A 125 0.87 -2.42 1.44
N VAL A 126 1.27 -3.66 1.68
CA VAL A 126 0.51 -4.84 1.28
C VAL A 126 0.08 -5.63 2.52
N VAL A 127 -1.22 -5.85 2.64
CA VAL A 127 -1.80 -6.76 3.64
C VAL A 127 -2.06 -8.11 2.98
N LEU A 128 -1.45 -9.15 3.53
CA LEU A 128 -1.58 -10.53 3.05
C LEU A 128 -2.31 -11.37 4.09
N ASP A 129 -3.36 -12.06 3.66
CA ASP A 129 -4.00 -13.08 4.48
C ASP A 129 -3.33 -14.43 4.23
N TYR A 130 -2.63 -14.96 5.26
CA TYR A 130 -1.97 -16.26 5.17
C TYR A 130 -2.95 -17.42 5.05
N GLY A 131 -4.19 -17.23 5.47
CA GLY A 131 -5.30 -18.16 5.29
C GLY A 131 -6.06 -17.99 3.97
N ALA A 132 -5.61 -17.09 3.08
CA ALA A 132 -6.36 -16.72 1.88
C ALA A 132 -6.69 -17.91 0.98
N PRO A 133 -7.98 -18.12 0.61
CA PRO A 133 -8.35 -19.21 -0.26
C PRO A 133 -7.72 -19.06 -1.64
N THR A 134 -7.15 -20.17 -2.14
CA THR A 134 -6.48 -20.25 -3.43
C THR A 134 -7.40 -20.79 -4.50
N LYS A 135 -7.28 -20.26 -5.73
CA LYS A 135 -8.02 -20.75 -6.90
C LYS A 135 -7.35 -22.01 -7.46
N ARG A 136 -8.12 -23.07 -7.68
CA ARG A 136 -7.68 -24.32 -8.25
C ARG A 136 -8.12 -24.48 -9.70
N ARG A 137 -7.55 -25.49 -10.36
CA ARG A 137 -7.95 -25.90 -11.70
C ARG A 137 -9.47 -26.14 -11.72
N GLY A 138 -10.19 -25.53 -12.66
CA GLY A 138 -11.65 -25.54 -12.66
C GLY A 138 -12.34 -24.37 -11.94
N GLY A 139 -11.57 -23.39 -11.42
CA GLY A 139 -12.15 -22.16 -10.87
C GLY A 139 -12.60 -22.24 -9.40
N VAL A 140 -12.49 -23.40 -8.78
CA VAL A 140 -12.89 -23.61 -7.38
C VAL A 140 -11.88 -23.00 -6.41
N TYR A 141 -12.37 -22.29 -5.39
CA TYR A 141 -11.56 -21.75 -4.31
C TYR A 141 -11.59 -22.68 -3.11
N ARG A 142 -10.44 -22.96 -2.53
CA ARG A 142 -10.33 -23.70 -1.28
C ARG A 142 -9.31 -23.06 -0.32
N PRO A 143 -9.40 -23.31 0.99
CA PRO A 143 -8.38 -22.93 1.94
C PRO A 143 -7.01 -23.51 1.54
N PRO A 144 -5.90 -22.81 1.87
CA PRO A 144 -4.56 -23.34 1.64
C PRO A 144 -4.33 -24.58 2.49
N GLN A 145 -3.45 -25.46 2.03
CA GLN A 145 -3.07 -26.68 2.76
C GLN A 145 -1.59 -26.60 3.13
N GLY A 146 -1.29 -26.83 4.41
CA GLY A 146 0.08 -26.81 4.92
C GLY A 146 0.82 -25.54 4.51
N ASN A 147 2.03 -25.69 4.01
CA ASN A 147 2.93 -24.59 3.62
C ASN A 147 2.78 -24.15 2.16
N GLU A 148 1.65 -24.42 1.55
CA GLU A 148 1.37 -24.13 0.14
C GLU A 148 1.59 -22.67 -0.25
N LEU A 149 1.35 -21.74 0.67
CA LEU A 149 1.50 -20.29 0.41
C LEU A 149 2.92 -19.77 0.69
N ASP A 150 3.77 -20.53 1.36
CA ASP A 150 5.11 -20.07 1.72
C ASP A 150 5.96 -19.62 0.51
N PRO A 151 6.02 -20.37 -0.61
CA PRO A 151 6.77 -19.92 -1.79
C PRO A 151 6.22 -18.64 -2.41
N ILE A 152 4.89 -18.42 -2.30
CA ILE A 152 4.23 -17.24 -2.82
C ILE A 152 4.63 -16.03 -1.97
N TYR A 153 4.54 -16.13 -0.66
CA TYR A 153 4.93 -15.07 0.26
C TYR A 153 6.43 -14.76 0.20
N ALA A 154 7.27 -15.77 0.04
CA ALA A 154 8.70 -15.56 -0.17
C ALA A 154 8.97 -14.70 -1.43
N ARG A 155 8.27 -14.99 -2.55
CA ARG A 155 8.35 -14.17 -3.78
C ARG A 155 7.83 -12.76 -3.58
N PHE A 156 6.73 -12.58 -2.85
CA PHE A 156 6.22 -11.25 -2.48
C PHE A 156 7.28 -10.44 -1.75
N LYS A 157 7.81 -11.01 -0.67
CA LYS A 157 8.82 -10.36 0.15
C LYS A 157 10.06 -9.99 -0.65
N GLN A 158 10.54 -10.90 -1.49
CA GLN A 158 11.69 -10.67 -2.36
C GLN A 158 11.43 -9.58 -3.40
N GLY A 159 10.27 -9.61 -4.07
CA GLY A 159 9.87 -8.61 -5.07
C GLY A 159 9.74 -7.23 -4.46
N LEU A 160 9.05 -7.10 -3.32
CA LEU A 160 8.91 -5.83 -2.62
C LEU A 160 10.25 -5.29 -2.11
N ALA A 161 11.12 -6.16 -1.58
CA ALA A 161 12.46 -5.76 -1.14
C ALA A 161 13.33 -5.25 -2.31
N ALA A 162 13.20 -5.85 -3.50
CA ALA A 162 13.90 -5.38 -4.68
C ALA A 162 13.40 -4.02 -5.16
N LEU A 163 12.10 -3.76 -5.05
CA LEU A 163 11.50 -2.47 -5.41
C LEU A 163 11.76 -1.37 -4.39
N ALA A 164 11.90 -1.70 -3.12
CA ALA A 164 12.10 -0.75 -2.02
C ALA A 164 13.57 -0.29 -1.88
N GLN A 165 14.20 0.08 -2.99
CA GLN A 165 15.61 0.48 -3.03
C GLN A 165 15.84 1.91 -3.52
N ARG A 166 14.77 2.65 -3.78
CA ARG A 166 14.90 4.02 -4.26
C ARG A 166 15.44 4.94 -3.16
N ARG A 167 16.56 5.59 -3.44
CA ARG A 167 17.24 6.49 -2.48
C ARG A 167 17.79 7.73 -3.21
N PRO A 168 17.75 8.91 -2.58
CA PRO A 168 18.48 10.06 -3.06
C PRO A 168 20.00 9.82 -2.94
N PRO A 169 20.87 10.45 -3.75
CA PRO A 169 20.51 11.33 -4.87
C PRO A 169 20.24 10.60 -6.19
N LEU A 170 20.42 9.29 -6.23
CA LEU A 170 20.42 8.55 -7.49
C LEU A 170 19.03 8.37 -8.08
N TRP A 171 17.99 8.27 -7.29
CA TRP A 171 16.58 8.06 -7.68
C TRP A 171 16.33 6.99 -8.77
N ALA A 172 17.40 6.40 -9.29
CA ALA A 172 17.39 5.46 -10.41
C ALA A 172 17.25 4.00 -9.99
N GLN A 173 17.41 3.70 -8.70
CA GLN A 173 17.31 2.34 -8.18
C GLN A 173 16.00 2.16 -7.44
N GLY A 174 15.28 1.07 -7.79
CA GLY A 174 14.00 0.76 -7.22
C GLY A 174 12.88 1.69 -7.68
N LEU A 175 11.70 1.50 -7.13
CA LEU A 175 10.49 2.27 -7.46
C LEU A 175 9.94 3.01 -6.24
N VAL A 176 10.13 2.47 -5.05
CA VAL A 176 9.56 3.03 -3.82
C VAL A 176 10.64 3.14 -2.74
N GLU A 177 10.42 4.01 -1.78
CA GLU A 177 11.32 4.22 -0.65
C GLU A 177 11.06 3.24 0.49
N GLY A 178 9.89 2.61 0.51
CA GLY A 178 9.53 1.61 1.51
C GLY A 178 8.34 0.73 1.12
N CYS A 179 8.40 -0.51 1.58
CA CYS A 179 7.32 -1.50 1.51
C CYS A 179 7.09 -2.14 2.87
#